data_83f85f92174e3d657ca172fdc903a2e6
#
_entry.id   83f85f92174e3d657ca172fdc903a2e6
#
_cell.length_a   1.000
_cell.length_b   1.000
_cell.length_c   1.000
_cell.angle_alpha   90.00
_cell.angle_beta   90.00
_cell.angle_gamma   90.00
#
_symmetry.space_group_name_H-M   'P 1'
#
loop_
_entity.id
_entity.type
_entity.pdbx_description
1 polymer ?
#
loop_
_entity_poly.entity_id
_entity_poly.type
_entity_poly.pdbx_seq_one_letter_code
_entity_poly.pdbx_strand_id
1 'polypeptide(L)'
;MACSIMGFRTKQTPPPARRRAAKNKREEQFQRTAYTYRRNRTLTGSLVSRIPSAGESKAQLRSPRMHAHDLRRTRRHVALSLGVVVGLLAAVWFALDNVIATPIVAGNLTSNHQLYQAKINDYLTAHPLERFRFALNTSRLAAYLQTHDCPEVAAVLPATQQAGLGRSIITLAMRQAAVVWTVNRQQLFVDTEGHAFRRAYGPRPSIEVVDDSGIGTRNNQVVASNQFLGFIGKVVGAVRRHQLTVQKITLPAGTTRQIYVWFTGVEYPVKFSVDRSAGLQSEDAARAIRYLAQHHITPKYLDVRVSGRAAYR
;
A
#
# COMPACT_ATOMS: atom_id res chain seq x y z
N MET A 1 -6.24 -32.90 -9.81
CA MET A 1 -5.10 -33.02 -10.74
C MET A 1 -3.84 -33.21 -9.90
N ALA A 2 -3.35 -34.44 -9.85
CA ALA A 2 -2.17 -34.82 -9.04
C ALA A 2 -0.95 -34.74 -9.94
N CYS A 3 0.04 -33.92 -9.56
CA CYS A 3 1.32 -33.82 -10.25
C CYS A 3 2.33 -34.70 -9.53
N SER A 4 2.69 -35.81 -10.18
CA SER A 4 3.65 -36.81 -9.70
C SER A 4 5.06 -36.29 -9.95
N ILE A 5 5.86 -36.13 -8.89
CA ILE A 5 7.27 -35.79 -9.00
C ILE A 5 8.05 -37.10 -9.10
N MET A 6 8.55 -37.39 -10.30
CA MET A 6 9.51 -38.47 -10.56
C MET A 6 10.89 -38.13 -9.99
N GLY A 7 11.29 -38.86 -8.95
CA GLY A 7 12.65 -38.81 -8.41
C GLY A 7 13.63 -39.55 -9.33
N PHE A 8 14.55 -38.81 -9.92
CA PHE A 8 15.69 -39.39 -10.62
C PHE A 8 16.72 -39.94 -9.59
N ARG A 9 16.72 -41.27 -9.43
CA ARG A 9 17.82 -42.01 -8.76
C ARG A 9 19.00 -42.09 -9.73
N THR A 10 20.02 -41.26 -9.56
CA THR A 10 21.29 -41.42 -10.22
C THR A 10 21.98 -42.65 -9.69
N LYS A 11 22.12 -43.69 -10.52
CA LYS A 11 22.99 -44.86 -10.24
C LYS A 11 24.44 -44.40 -10.16
N GLN A 12 25.02 -44.45 -8.96
CA GLN A 12 26.48 -44.26 -8.79
C GLN A 12 27.18 -45.42 -9.46
N THR A 13 27.89 -45.15 -10.53
CA THR A 13 28.82 -46.11 -11.16
C THR A 13 30.00 -46.32 -10.25
N PRO A 14 30.41 -47.59 -9.97
CA PRO A 14 31.58 -47.88 -9.14
C PRO A 14 32.84 -47.33 -9.82
N PRO A 15 33.82 -46.83 -9.06
CA PRO A 15 35.04 -46.27 -9.63
C PRO A 15 35.83 -47.35 -10.36
N PRO A 16 36.45 -47.01 -11.49
CA PRO A 16 37.13 -47.99 -12.36
C PRO A 16 38.27 -48.73 -11.63
N ALA A 17 38.38 -50.04 -11.88
CA ALA A 17 39.32 -50.96 -11.23
C ALA A 17 40.79 -50.49 -11.20
N ARG A 18 41.23 -49.64 -12.12
CA ARG A 18 42.57 -49.05 -12.18
C ARG A 18 42.95 -48.21 -10.95
N ARG A 19 41.99 -47.57 -10.26
CA ARG A 19 42.30 -46.81 -9.04
C ARG A 19 42.58 -47.70 -7.82
N ARG A 20 41.97 -48.87 -7.73
CA ARG A 20 42.21 -49.82 -6.65
C ARG A 20 43.62 -50.46 -6.76
N ALA A 21 44.07 -50.81 -7.97
CA ALA A 21 45.45 -51.37 -8.19
C ALA A 21 46.52 -50.33 -7.85
N ALA A 22 46.33 -49.06 -8.15
CA ALA A 22 47.27 -47.99 -7.81
C ALA A 22 47.37 -47.73 -6.30
N LYS A 23 46.24 -47.88 -5.56
CA LYS A 23 46.22 -47.74 -4.09
C LYS A 23 46.98 -48.87 -3.40
N ASN A 24 46.79 -50.13 -3.81
CA ASN A 24 47.48 -51.27 -3.24
C ASN A 24 48.98 -51.21 -3.52
N LYS A 25 49.44 -50.87 -4.72
CA LYS A 25 50.88 -50.68 -5.01
C LYS A 25 51.52 -49.58 -4.15
N ARG A 26 50.75 -48.50 -3.81
CA ARG A 26 51.26 -47.45 -2.91
C ARG A 26 51.39 -47.94 -1.46
N GLU A 27 50.48 -48.73 -0.96
CA GLU A 27 50.48 -49.28 0.37
C GLU A 27 51.65 -50.31 0.50
N GLU A 28 51.89 -51.17 -0.51
CA GLU A 28 53.03 -52.07 -0.55
C GLU A 28 54.40 -51.35 -0.60
N GLN A 29 54.47 -50.23 -1.36
CA GLN A 29 55.67 -49.39 -1.36
C GLN A 29 55.90 -48.71 -0.01
N PHE A 30 54.85 -48.28 0.68
CA PHE A 30 54.96 -47.73 2.03
C PHE A 30 55.41 -48.78 3.05
N GLN A 31 54.89 -49.98 2.96
CA GLN A 31 55.32 -51.09 3.83
C GLN A 31 56.79 -51.52 3.58
N ARG A 32 57.19 -51.56 2.30
CA ARG A 32 58.61 -51.89 1.95
C ARG A 32 59.56 -50.79 2.44
N THR A 33 59.19 -49.51 2.31
CA THR A 33 59.99 -48.38 2.80
C THR A 33 60.11 -48.39 4.35
N ALA A 34 59.00 -48.69 5.03
CA ALA A 34 58.98 -48.78 6.49
C ALA A 34 59.84 -50.01 7.00
N TYR A 35 59.77 -51.07 6.25
CA TYR A 35 60.59 -52.29 6.60
C TYR A 35 62.12 -52.09 6.39
N THR A 36 62.50 -51.43 5.29
CA THR A 36 63.92 -51.07 5.04
C THR A 36 64.41 -50.04 6.05
N TYR A 37 63.59 -49.09 6.47
CA TYR A 37 63.95 -48.12 7.49
C TYR A 37 64.11 -48.75 8.88
N ARG A 38 63.31 -49.73 9.25
CA ARG A 38 63.52 -50.54 10.49
C ARG A 38 64.78 -51.40 10.45
N ARG A 39 65.09 -51.99 9.31
CA ARG A 39 66.28 -52.86 9.15
C ARG A 39 67.59 -52.08 9.25
N ASN A 40 67.67 -50.91 8.68
CA ASN A 40 68.83 -50.03 8.76
C ASN A 40 69.09 -49.48 10.18
N ARG A 41 68.06 -49.40 11.01
CA ARG A 41 68.16 -48.85 12.37
C ARG A 41 68.80 -49.89 13.35
N THR A 42 68.76 -51.14 13.00
CA THR A 42 69.32 -52.20 13.82
C THR A 42 70.80 -52.55 13.49
N LEU A 43 71.34 -52.01 12.37
CA LEU A 43 72.68 -52.36 11.89
C LEU A 43 73.74 -51.28 12.14
N THR A 44 73.38 -50.09 12.53
CA THR A 44 74.37 -49.05 12.89
C THR A 44 74.17 -48.65 14.34
N GLY A 45 74.91 -49.40 15.18
CA GLY A 45 75.17 -48.96 16.56
C GLY A 45 75.95 -47.67 16.52
N SER A 46 75.55 -46.74 17.38
CA SER A 46 76.22 -45.49 17.70
C SER A 46 76.27 -44.36 16.64
N LEU A 47 75.22 -43.68 16.52
CA LEU A 47 75.30 -42.25 16.40
C LEU A 47 74.09 -41.69 17.19
N VAL A 48 74.41 -40.96 18.23
CA VAL A 48 73.42 -40.24 19.03
C VAL A 48 72.80 -39.18 18.14
N SER A 49 71.85 -39.56 17.30
CA SER A 49 70.97 -38.57 16.65
C SER A 49 69.95 -38.12 17.71
N ARG A 50 70.05 -36.89 18.11
CA ARG A 50 69.03 -36.20 18.91
C ARG A 50 67.68 -36.61 18.37
N ILE A 51 66.90 -37.30 19.17
CA ILE A 51 65.50 -37.55 18.85
C ILE A 51 64.82 -36.20 18.92
N PRO A 52 64.32 -35.62 17.79
CA PRO A 52 63.65 -34.36 17.85
C PRO A 52 62.43 -34.48 18.77
N SER A 53 62.24 -33.50 19.62
CA SER A 53 61.07 -33.46 20.52
C SER A 53 59.77 -33.66 19.76
N ALA A 54 58.79 -34.31 20.37
CA ALA A 54 57.52 -34.66 19.71
C ALA A 54 56.80 -33.47 19.09
N GLY A 55 57.21 -32.26 19.45
CA GLY A 55 56.70 -31.00 18.84
C GLY A 55 57.38 -30.63 17.50
N GLU A 56 58.70 -30.85 17.40
CA GLU A 56 59.45 -30.55 16.17
C GLU A 56 59.21 -31.59 15.07
N SER A 57 59.00 -32.85 15.43
CA SER A 57 58.70 -33.93 14.47
C SER A 57 57.33 -33.72 13.77
N LYS A 58 56.34 -33.13 14.42
CA LYS A 58 55.08 -32.86 13.79
C LYS A 58 55.13 -31.73 12.73
N ALA A 59 56.05 -30.76 12.92
CA ALA A 59 56.21 -29.67 11.96
C ALA A 59 56.98 -30.09 10.70
N GLN A 60 57.99 -31.00 10.86
CA GLN A 60 58.83 -31.46 9.74
C GLN A 60 58.19 -32.55 8.87
N LEU A 61 57.22 -33.31 9.40
CA LEU A 61 56.54 -34.40 8.70
C LEU A 61 55.36 -34.01 7.85
N ARG A 62 54.94 -32.75 7.89
CA ARG A 62 53.86 -32.27 7.01
C ARG A 62 54.43 -32.08 5.60
N SER A 63 54.09 -33.01 4.69
CA SER A 63 54.46 -32.86 3.29
C SER A 63 53.88 -31.55 2.69
N PRO A 64 54.60 -30.91 1.75
CA PRO A 64 54.10 -29.66 1.11
C PRO A 64 52.67 -29.78 0.53
N ARG A 65 52.28 -31.03 0.17
CA ARG A 65 50.92 -31.31 -0.33
C ARG A 65 49.88 -31.28 0.78
N MET A 66 50.18 -31.68 1.99
CA MET A 66 49.28 -31.59 3.15
C MET A 66 49.10 -30.13 3.58
N HIS A 67 50.18 -29.35 3.59
CA HIS A 67 50.07 -27.89 3.82
C HIS A 67 49.17 -27.18 2.79
N ALA A 68 49.33 -27.54 1.50
CA ALA A 68 48.48 -26.96 0.45
C ALA A 68 47.01 -27.36 0.59
N HIS A 69 46.70 -28.56 1.10
CA HIS A 69 45.33 -29.02 1.34
C HIS A 69 44.71 -28.32 2.56
N ASP A 70 45.46 -28.19 3.64
CA ASP A 70 45.03 -27.48 4.86
C ASP A 70 44.81 -26.00 4.58
N LEU A 71 45.70 -25.36 3.79
CA LEU A 71 45.53 -23.99 3.34
C LEU A 71 44.29 -23.80 2.45
N ARG A 72 44.00 -24.77 1.58
CA ARG A 72 42.75 -24.72 0.76
C ARG A 72 41.52 -24.91 1.64
N ARG A 73 41.56 -25.75 2.64
CA ARG A 73 40.46 -25.98 3.58
C ARG A 73 40.20 -24.73 4.44
N THR A 74 41.27 -24.16 5.02
CA THR A 74 41.19 -22.91 5.80
C THR A 74 40.69 -21.74 4.94
N ARG A 75 41.20 -21.59 3.72
CA ARG A 75 40.69 -20.55 2.78
C ARG A 75 39.22 -20.74 2.46
N ARG A 76 38.73 -21.97 2.29
CA ARG A 76 37.32 -22.25 2.10
C ARG A 76 36.47 -21.87 3.32
N HIS A 77 36.93 -22.22 4.52
CA HIS A 77 36.20 -21.84 5.75
C HIS A 77 36.22 -20.35 5.96
N VAL A 78 37.35 -19.67 5.73
CA VAL A 78 37.44 -18.21 5.80
C VAL A 78 36.54 -17.55 4.74
N ALA A 79 36.53 -18.06 3.51
CA ALA A 79 35.67 -17.54 2.46
C ALA A 79 34.17 -17.74 2.78
N LEU A 80 33.80 -18.90 3.33
CA LEU A 80 32.43 -19.18 3.78
C LEU A 80 32.03 -18.29 4.95
N SER A 81 32.89 -18.14 5.98
CA SER A 81 32.59 -17.28 7.12
C SER A 81 32.50 -15.81 6.71
N LEU A 82 33.36 -15.33 5.80
CA LEU A 82 33.29 -14.01 5.24
C LEU A 82 32.00 -13.82 4.43
N GLY A 83 31.62 -14.82 3.63
CA GLY A 83 30.35 -14.79 2.88
C GLY A 83 29.14 -14.71 3.80
N VAL A 84 29.13 -15.46 4.91
CA VAL A 84 28.06 -15.38 5.91
C VAL A 84 28.00 -13.98 6.57
N VAL A 85 29.17 -13.44 6.96
CA VAL A 85 29.23 -12.09 7.56
C VAL A 85 28.74 -11.03 6.58
N VAL A 86 29.20 -11.07 5.33
CA VAL A 86 28.72 -10.15 4.28
C VAL A 86 27.22 -10.30 4.03
N GLY A 87 26.74 -11.56 3.99
CA GLY A 87 25.31 -11.84 3.85
C GLY A 87 24.47 -11.30 5.02
N LEU A 88 24.95 -11.44 6.25
CA LEU A 88 24.29 -10.86 7.44
C LEU A 88 24.29 -9.34 7.40
N LEU A 89 25.42 -8.72 7.06
CA LEU A 89 25.49 -7.26 6.92
C LEU A 89 24.56 -6.75 5.83
N ALA A 90 24.48 -7.43 4.69
CA ALA A 90 23.55 -7.10 3.62
C ALA A 90 22.08 -7.28 4.06
N ALA A 91 21.76 -8.32 4.81
CA ALA A 91 20.42 -8.54 5.37
C ALA A 91 20.03 -7.45 6.39
N VAL A 92 20.96 -7.07 7.28
CA VAL A 92 20.75 -5.96 8.23
C VAL A 92 20.56 -4.64 7.47
N TRP A 93 21.40 -4.37 6.50
CA TRP A 93 21.27 -3.19 5.64
C TRP A 93 19.90 -3.16 4.94
N PHE A 94 19.51 -4.27 4.32
CA PHE A 94 18.21 -4.41 3.67
C PHE A 94 17.04 -4.19 4.64
N ALA A 95 17.15 -4.75 5.86
CA ALA A 95 16.13 -4.55 6.89
C ALA A 95 16.03 -3.09 7.31
N LEU A 96 17.15 -2.42 7.57
CA LEU A 96 17.21 -1.01 7.94
C LEU A 96 16.70 -0.09 6.82
N ASP A 97 17.00 -0.44 5.57
CA ASP A 97 16.55 0.31 4.40
C ASP A 97 15.04 0.21 4.19
N ASN A 98 14.43 -0.90 4.56
CA ASN A 98 13.00 -1.15 4.39
C ASN A 98 12.14 -0.79 5.61
N VAL A 99 12.73 -0.42 6.75
CA VAL A 99 11.97 -0.02 7.95
C VAL A 99 11.41 1.39 7.81
N ILE A 100 10.13 1.55 8.11
CA ILE A 100 9.45 2.83 8.25
C ILE A 100 9.59 3.28 9.71
N ALA A 101 10.69 3.95 10.04
CA ALA A 101 10.89 4.50 11.38
C ALA A 101 10.13 5.82 11.54
N THR A 102 10.20 6.70 10.52
CA THR A 102 9.46 7.96 10.48
C THR A 102 8.71 8.07 9.17
N PRO A 103 7.37 7.93 9.17
CA PRO A 103 6.57 8.14 7.97
C PRO A 103 6.55 9.63 7.62
N ILE A 104 6.83 9.95 6.37
CA ILE A 104 6.64 11.28 5.80
C ILE A 104 5.35 11.22 5.00
N VAL A 105 4.39 12.06 5.36
CA VAL A 105 3.11 12.10 4.67
C VAL A 105 3.23 13.03 3.47
N ALA A 106 2.96 12.49 2.28
CA ALA A 106 2.85 13.25 1.04
C ALA A 106 1.41 13.17 0.50
N GLY A 107 1.03 14.14 -0.32
CA GLY A 107 -0.28 14.23 -0.94
C GLY A 107 -0.63 15.70 -1.22
N ASN A 108 -1.81 15.95 -1.75
CA ASN A 108 -2.34 17.32 -1.97
C ASN A 108 -2.80 17.94 -0.65
N LEU A 109 -1.95 17.89 0.39
CA LEU A 109 -2.22 18.39 1.71
C LEU A 109 -1.67 19.80 1.83
N THR A 110 -2.52 20.78 2.06
CA THR A 110 -2.10 22.16 2.36
C THR A 110 -1.83 22.38 3.84
N SER A 111 -2.35 21.48 4.70
CA SER A 111 -2.23 21.58 6.17
C SER A 111 -2.41 20.20 6.83
N ASN A 112 -2.22 20.14 8.16
CA ASN A 112 -2.48 18.95 8.99
C ASN A 112 -1.57 17.73 8.73
N HIS A 113 -0.40 17.90 8.11
CA HIS A 113 0.58 16.80 7.92
C HIS A 113 0.89 16.05 9.22
N GLN A 114 1.05 16.79 10.33
CA GLN A 114 1.37 16.23 11.64
C GLN A 114 0.28 15.29 12.17
N LEU A 115 -1.00 15.63 11.92
CA LEU A 115 -2.12 14.78 12.33
C LEU A 115 -2.10 13.43 11.64
N TYR A 116 -1.93 13.41 10.32
CA TYR A 116 -1.84 12.15 9.57
C TYR A 116 -0.60 11.36 9.93
N GLN A 117 0.53 12.05 10.14
CA GLN A 117 1.77 11.41 10.57
C GLN A 117 1.62 10.76 11.95
N ALA A 118 0.97 11.42 12.90
CA ALA A 118 0.69 10.86 14.23
C ALA A 118 -0.20 9.61 14.11
N LYS A 119 -1.31 9.67 13.36
CA LYS A 119 -2.22 8.53 13.16
C LYS A 119 -1.56 7.35 12.47
N ILE A 120 -0.69 7.60 11.47
CA ILE A 120 0.10 6.54 10.82
C ILE A 120 1.09 5.93 11.81
N ASN A 121 1.75 6.73 12.64
CA ASN A 121 2.64 6.21 13.68
C ASN A 121 1.90 5.34 14.71
N ASP A 122 0.71 5.76 15.13
CA ASP A 122 -0.15 4.99 16.05
C ASP A 122 -0.47 3.62 15.44
N TYR A 123 -0.87 3.60 14.15
CA TYR A 123 -1.12 2.36 13.42
C TYR A 123 0.11 1.45 13.35
N LEU A 124 1.27 2.01 12.95
CA LEU A 124 2.52 1.26 12.85
C LEU A 124 3.04 0.76 14.21
N THR A 125 2.66 1.43 15.29
CA THR A 125 2.98 0.98 16.65
C THR A 125 2.11 -0.21 17.06
N ALA A 126 0.84 -0.22 16.66
CA ALA A 126 -0.06 -1.34 16.86
C ALA A 126 0.26 -2.55 15.94
N HIS A 127 0.90 -2.31 14.78
CA HIS A 127 1.23 -3.34 13.79
C HIS A 127 2.73 -3.33 13.46
N PRO A 128 3.62 -3.80 14.35
CA PRO A 128 5.07 -3.64 14.21
C PRO A 128 5.66 -4.32 12.96
N LEU A 129 5.07 -5.40 12.47
CA LEU A 129 5.50 -6.07 11.23
C LEU A 129 5.21 -5.22 9.98
N GLU A 130 4.18 -4.40 10.01
CA GLU A 130 3.83 -3.50 8.90
C GLU A 130 4.72 -2.25 8.85
N ARG A 131 5.67 -2.11 9.79
CA ARG A 131 6.76 -1.13 9.68
C ARG A 131 7.74 -1.44 8.54
N PHE A 132 7.74 -2.65 8.01
CA PHE A 132 8.49 -2.96 6.81
C PHE A 132 7.68 -2.56 5.58
N ARG A 133 8.28 -1.78 4.67
CA ARG A 133 7.60 -1.27 3.46
C ARG A 133 6.93 -2.37 2.63
N PHE A 134 7.60 -3.53 2.50
CA PHE A 134 7.07 -4.68 1.76
C PHE A 134 5.91 -5.39 2.49
N ALA A 135 5.78 -5.21 3.81
CA ALA A 135 4.74 -5.82 4.62
C ALA A 135 3.57 -4.85 4.91
N LEU A 136 3.72 -3.56 4.57
CA LEU A 136 2.69 -2.55 4.83
C LEU A 136 1.41 -2.85 4.04
N ASN A 137 0.33 -3.09 4.75
CA ASN A 137 -0.99 -3.24 4.14
C ASN A 137 -1.67 -1.88 3.99
N THR A 138 -1.54 -1.29 2.79
CA THR A 138 -2.09 0.04 2.49
C THR A 138 -3.60 0.12 2.62
N SER A 139 -4.32 -0.95 2.30
CA SER A 139 -5.79 -0.98 2.41
C SER A 139 -6.23 -0.99 3.88
N ARG A 140 -5.54 -1.76 4.73
CA ARG A 140 -5.81 -1.78 6.18
C ARG A 140 -5.47 -0.44 6.83
N LEU A 141 -4.35 0.17 6.45
CA LEU A 141 -3.98 1.50 6.91
C LEU A 141 -5.01 2.56 6.48
N ALA A 142 -5.51 2.51 5.24
CA ALA A 142 -6.55 3.41 4.77
C ALA A 142 -7.85 3.24 5.58
N ALA A 143 -8.30 2.00 5.80
CA ALA A 143 -9.48 1.72 6.62
C ALA A 143 -9.30 2.20 8.08
N TYR A 144 -8.10 2.03 8.65
CA TYR A 144 -7.77 2.55 9.97
C TYR A 144 -7.89 4.07 10.03
N LEU A 145 -7.30 4.78 9.07
CA LEU A 145 -7.38 6.25 9.01
C LEU A 145 -8.82 6.73 8.88
N GLN A 146 -9.62 6.09 8.01
CA GLN A 146 -11.04 6.43 7.82
C GLN A 146 -11.87 6.28 9.10
N THR A 147 -11.56 5.30 9.93
CA THR A 147 -12.27 5.06 11.20
C THR A 147 -11.74 5.92 12.35
N HIS A 148 -10.52 6.48 12.24
CA HIS A 148 -9.84 7.26 13.28
C HIS A 148 -9.68 8.74 12.91
N ASP A 149 -10.83 9.42 12.70
CA ASP A 149 -10.96 10.87 12.47
C ASP A 149 -10.36 11.39 11.13
N CYS A 150 -10.05 10.51 10.18
CA CYS A 150 -9.54 10.89 8.87
C CYS A 150 -10.39 10.31 7.71
N PRO A 151 -11.73 10.51 7.70
CA PRO A 151 -12.60 9.98 6.65
C PRO A 151 -12.33 10.57 5.26
N GLU A 152 -11.61 11.69 5.19
CA GLU A 152 -11.18 12.33 3.95
C GLU A 152 -10.11 11.56 3.18
N VAL A 153 -9.48 10.56 3.80
CA VAL A 153 -8.50 9.70 3.12
C VAL A 153 -9.25 8.68 2.26
N ALA A 154 -9.08 8.75 0.94
CA ALA A 154 -9.66 7.78 0.01
C ALA A 154 -8.85 6.48 -0.02
N ALA A 155 -7.54 6.61 -0.18
CA ALA A 155 -6.62 5.49 -0.26
C ALA A 155 -5.23 5.87 0.23
N VAL A 156 -4.44 4.85 0.58
CA VAL A 156 -3.01 4.97 0.85
C VAL A 156 -2.26 4.33 -0.30
N LEU A 157 -1.39 5.09 -0.95
CA LEU A 157 -0.55 4.57 -2.02
C LEU A 157 0.64 3.80 -1.44
N PRO A 158 1.18 2.80 -2.16
CA PRO A 158 2.34 2.06 -1.71
C PRO A 158 3.52 2.99 -1.39
N ALA A 159 4.21 2.74 -0.29
CA ALA A 159 5.40 3.49 0.14
C ALA A 159 6.60 3.14 -0.76
N THR A 160 6.62 3.63 -2.00
CA THR A 160 7.66 3.32 -2.99
C THR A 160 8.87 4.25 -2.90
N GLN A 161 8.71 5.43 -2.31
CA GLN A 161 9.77 6.42 -2.24
C GLN A 161 10.38 6.47 -0.84
N GLN A 162 11.71 6.59 -0.81
CA GLN A 162 12.49 6.84 0.40
C GLN A 162 12.97 8.30 0.43
N ALA A 163 12.89 8.89 1.62
CA ALA A 163 13.50 10.18 1.90
C ALA A 163 14.82 10.06 2.69
N GLY A 164 15.32 8.84 2.87
CA GLY A 164 16.53 8.51 3.62
C GLY A 164 16.36 7.23 4.46
N LEU A 165 17.42 6.79 5.14
CA LEU A 165 17.39 5.60 6.00
C LEU A 165 16.28 5.70 7.05
N GLY A 166 15.37 4.74 7.07
CA GLY A 166 14.24 4.70 7.97
C GLY A 166 13.14 5.75 7.69
N ARG A 167 13.28 6.58 6.65
CA ARG A 167 12.29 7.60 6.27
C ARG A 167 11.58 7.18 5.00
N SER A 168 10.32 6.81 5.09
CA SER A 168 9.51 6.41 3.94
C SER A 168 8.40 7.42 3.68
N ILE A 169 8.20 7.74 2.42
CA ILE A 169 7.13 8.63 1.98
C ILE A 169 5.87 7.79 1.79
N ILE A 170 4.85 8.08 2.59
CA ILE A 170 3.52 7.49 2.46
C ILE A 170 2.62 8.53 1.82
N THR A 171 2.18 8.25 0.60
CA THR A 171 1.32 9.16 -0.14
C THR A 171 -0.14 8.85 0.14
N LEU A 172 -0.88 9.85 0.60
CA LEU A 172 -2.32 9.77 0.84
C LEU A 172 -3.07 10.32 -0.38
N ALA A 173 -3.98 9.53 -0.91
CA ALA A 173 -4.97 9.98 -1.87
C ALA A 173 -6.17 10.52 -1.10
N MET A 174 -6.42 11.83 -1.21
CA MET A 174 -7.53 12.49 -0.53
C MET A 174 -8.79 12.45 -1.37
N ARG A 175 -9.95 12.31 -0.72
CA ARG A 175 -11.26 12.40 -1.36
C ARG A 175 -11.48 13.81 -1.91
N GLN A 176 -12.03 13.87 -3.09
CA GLN A 176 -12.44 15.15 -3.69
C GLN A 176 -13.88 15.46 -3.29
N ALA A 177 -14.09 16.64 -2.75
CA ALA A 177 -15.41 17.10 -2.41
C ALA A 177 -16.20 17.40 -3.69
N ALA A 178 -17.37 16.78 -3.85
CA ALA A 178 -18.30 17.03 -4.95
C ALA A 178 -19.34 18.11 -4.57
N VAL A 179 -19.76 18.11 -3.32
CA VAL A 179 -20.76 19.06 -2.79
C VAL A 179 -20.40 19.49 -1.37
N VAL A 180 -20.85 20.67 -0.99
CA VAL A 180 -20.90 21.10 0.41
C VAL A 180 -22.25 20.68 0.96
N TRP A 181 -22.27 19.92 2.04
CA TRP A 181 -23.49 19.39 2.66
C TRP A 181 -23.69 20.01 4.04
N THR A 182 -24.76 20.73 4.19
CA THR A 182 -25.15 21.39 5.45
C THR A 182 -26.27 20.61 6.10
N VAL A 183 -26.00 20.00 7.25
CA VAL A 183 -27.01 19.30 8.07
C VAL A 183 -26.91 19.80 9.50
N ASN A 184 -28.03 20.09 10.13
CA ASN A 184 -28.07 20.60 11.50
C ASN A 184 -27.09 21.78 11.75
N ARG A 185 -27.00 22.71 10.80
CA ARG A 185 -26.04 23.84 10.80
C ARG A 185 -24.55 23.44 10.78
N GLN A 186 -24.23 22.18 10.59
CA GLN A 186 -22.85 21.72 10.41
C GLN A 186 -22.57 21.54 8.92
N GLN A 187 -21.48 22.12 8.46
CA GLN A 187 -21.00 21.92 7.10
C GLN A 187 -20.07 20.72 7.03
N LEU A 188 -20.36 19.84 6.09
CA LEU A 188 -19.56 18.69 5.73
C LEU A 188 -19.25 18.79 4.24
N PHE A 189 -18.19 18.14 3.82
CA PHE A 189 -17.90 17.89 2.41
C PHE A 189 -18.31 16.45 2.08
N VAL A 190 -18.88 16.24 0.93
CA VAL A 190 -19.33 14.92 0.47
C VAL A 190 -18.75 14.65 -0.91
N ASP A 191 -18.17 13.46 -1.07
CA ASP A 191 -17.68 13.00 -2.37
C ASP A 191 -18.82 12.43 -3.24
N THR A 192 -18.45 11.95 -4.44
CA THR A 192 -19.40 11.33 -5.38
C THR A 192 -19.94 9.98 -4.90
N GLU A 193 -19.29 9.36 -3.91
CA GLU A 193 -19.66 8.08 -3.32
C GLU A 193 -20.52 8.22 -2.06
N GLY A 194 -20.75 9.45 -1.60
CA GLY A 194 -21.56 9.73 -0.43
C GLY A 194 -20.80 9.73 0.90
N HIS A 195 -19.48 9.68 0.87
CA HIS A 195 -18.68 9.78 2.09
C HIS A 195 -18.60 11.23 2.54
N ALA A 196 -18.96 11.45 3.80
CA ALA A 196 -18.89 12.77 4.42
C ALA A 196 -17.59 12.95 5.20
N PHE A 197 -16.97 14.11 5.05
CA PHE A 197 -15.74 14.47 5.76
C PHE A 197 -15.73 15.97 6.08
N ARG A 198 -14.92 16.37 7.06
CA ARG A 198 -14.86 17.76 7.53
C ARG A 198 -13.77 18.59 6.87
N ARG A 199 -12.71 17.95 6.38
CA ARG A 199 -11.55 18.61 5.79
C ARG A 199 -11.49 18.31 4.31
N ALA A 200 -11.62 19.32 3.48
CA ALA A 200 -11.45 19.19 2.04
C ALA A 200 -10.08 19.74 1.61
N TYR A 201 -9.40 18.97 0.79
CA TYR A 201 -8.15 19.35 0.17
C TYR A 201 -8.38 19.49 -1.33
N GLY A 202 -8.49 20.72 -1.79
CA GLY A 202 -8.82 21.03 -3.17
C GLY A 202 -9.77 22.22 -3.30
N PRO A 203 -10.24 22.51 -4.52
CA PRO A 203 -11.17 23.61 -4.75
C PRO A 203 -12.50 23.33 -4.03
N ARG A 204 -13.07 24.38 -3.43
CA ARG A 204 -14.37 24.29 -2.78
C ARG A 204 -15.44 24.00 -3.83
N PRO A 205 -16.32 23.01 -3.60
CA PRO A 205 -17.45 22.75 -4.48
C PRO A 205 -18.37 23.98 -4.61
N SER A 206 -18.85 24.21 -5.82
CA SER A 206 -19.81 25.32 -6.09
C SER A 206 -21.23 24.97 -5.70
N ILE A 207 -21.52 23.71 -5.42
CA ILE A 207 -22.87 23.23 -5.12
C ILE A 207 -23.02 23.08 -3.61
N GLU A 208 -23.99 23.77 -3.03
CA GLU A 208 -24.37 23.60 -1.64
C GLU A 208 -25.68 22.81 -1.56
N VAL A 209 -25.72 21.80 -0.70
CA VAL A 209 -26.89 21.01 -0.36
C VAL A 209 -27.24 21.27 1.10
N VAL A 210 -28.43 21.77 1.36
CA VAL A 210 -28.96 21.94 2.71
C VAL A 210 -29.92 20.81 2.98
N ASP A 211 -29.65 20.04 4.00
CA ASP A 211 -30.42 18.86 4.37
C ASP A 211 -31.29 19.15 5.60
N ASP A 212 -32.57 19.45 5.33
CA ASP A 212 -33.63 19.63 6.33
C ASP A 212 -34.48 18.36 6.46
N SER A 213 -34.10 17.24 5.83
CA SER A 213 -34.89 15.99 5.83
C SER A 213 -35.07 15.37 7.21
N GLY A 214 -34.20 15.73 8.16
CA GLY A 214 -34.15 15.13 9.50
C GLY A 214 -33.43 13.81 9.55
N ILE A 215 -32.87 13.36 8.43
CA ILE A 215 -32.06 12.13 8.36
C ILE A 215 -30.60 12.55 8.54
N GLY A 216 -30.06 12.27 9.72
CA GLY A 216 -28.68 12.66 10.05
C GLY A 216 -27.61 11.82 9.34
N THR A 217 -26.37 12.23 9.50
CA THR A 217 -25.20 11.42 9.10
C THR A 217 -25.06 10.17 9.99
N ARG A 218 -24.83 9.02 9.38
CA ARG A 218 -24.58 7.78 10.10
C ARG A 218 -23.17 7.29 9.75
N ASN A 219 -22.31 7.06 10.76
CA ASN A 219 -20.94 6.55 10.59
C ASN A 219 -20.12 7.34 9.56
N ASN A 220 -20.12 8.67 9.64
CA ASN A 220 -19.48 9.56 8.66
C ASN A 220 -19.97 9.40 7.20
N GLN A 221 -21.08 8.73 7.00
CA GLN A 221 -21.77 8.69 5.72
C GLN A 221 -22.98 9.57 5.77
N VAL A 222 -23.13 10.42 4.76
CA VAL A 222 -24.41 11.06 4.49
C VAL A 222 -25.36 9.96 4.05
N VAL A 223 -26.56 9.91 4.62
CA VAL A 223 -27.58 8.91 4.28
C VAL A 223 -28.11 9.10 2.85
N ALA A 224 -27.64 10.13 2.15
CA ALA A 224 -27.92 10.30 0.73
C ALA A 224 -27.28 9.16 -0.08
N SER A 225 -28.11 8.31 -0.66
CA SER A 225 -27.65 7.23 -1.53
C SER A 225 -26.86 7.79 -2.72
N ASN A 226 -25.95 6.98 -3.30
CA ASN A 226 -25.24 7.32 -4.55
C ASN A 226 -26.21 7.71 -5.68
N GLN A 227 -27.40 7.14 -5.67
CA GLN A 227 -28.46 7.48 -6.60
C GLN A 227 -28.92 8.94 -6.44
N PHE A 228 -29.03 9.43 -5.20
CA PHE A 228 -29.40 10.82 -4.92
C PHE A 228 -28.31 11.81 -5.37
N LEU A 229 -27.05 11.53 -5.01
CA LEU A 229 -25.92 12.34 -5.46
C LEU A 229 -25.78 12.33 -6.97
N GLY A 230 -25.96 11.14 -7.59
CA GLY A 230 -26.02 11.01 -9.03
C GLY A 230 -27.16 11.80 -9.67
N PHE A 231 -28.34 11.87 -9.02
CA PHE A 231 -29.47 12.69 -9.47
C PHE A 231 -29.13 14.19 -9.40
N ILE A 232 -28.54 14.67 -8.30
CA ILE A 232 -28.07 16.06 -8.18
C ILE A 232 -27.09 16.38 -9.32
N GLY A 233 -26.11 15.54 -9.56
CA GLY A 233 -25.14 15.73 -10.65
C GLY A 233 -25.82 15.82 -12.02
N LYS A 234 -26.82 14.96 -12.28
CA LYS A 234 -27.61 14.99 -13.52
C LYS A 234 -28.42 16.25 -13.64
N VAL A 235 -29.07 16.74 -12.56
CA VAL A 235 -29.80 18.01 -12.56
C VAL A 235 -28.89 19.18 -12.89
N VAL A 236 -27.74 19.28 -12.18
CA VAL A 236 -26.73 20.33 -12.40
C VAL A 236 -26.23 20.34 -13.83
N GLY A 237 -25.88 19.16 -14.37
CA GLY A 237 -25.44 19.01 -15.76
C GLY A 237 -26.53 19.35 -16.78
N ALA A 238 -27.79 18.99 -16.52
CA ALA A 238 -28.91 19.23 -17.42
C ALA A 238 -29.31 20.73 -17.47
N VAL A 239 -29.42 21.37 -16.32
CA VAL A 239 -29.83 22.79 -16.26
C VAL A 239 -28.79 23.73 -16.85
N ARG A 240 -27.51 23.35 -16.76
CA ARG A 240 -26.38 24.08 -17.36
C ARG A 240 -26.53 24.19 -18.90
N ARG A 241 -27.09 23.18 -19.56
CA ARG A 241 -27.41 23.20 -21.01
C ARG A 241 -28.48 24.22 -21.35
N HIS A 242 -29.30 24.62 -20.40
CA HIS A 242 -30.33 25.63 -20.52
C HIS A 242 -29.90 27.00 -19.96
N GLN A 243 -28.59 27.20 -19.74
CA GLN A 243 -27.99 28.43 -19.22
C GLN A 243 -28.46 28.80 -17.79
N LEU A 244 -28.92 27.81 -17.03
CA LEU A 244 -29.26 27.96 -15.62
C LEU A 244 -28.07 27.47 -14.77
N THR A 245 -27.76 28.25 -13.72
CA THR A 245 -26.73 27.94 -12.74
C THR A 245 -27.38 27.62 -11.41
N VAL A 246 -27.07 26.43 -10.86
CA VAL A 246 -27.55 26.04 -9.54
C VAL A 246 -26.78 26.82 -8.48
N GLN A 247 -27.48 27.50 -7.61
CA GLN A 247 -26.92 28.20 -6.46
C GLN A 247 -26.92 27.29 -5.21
N LYS A 248 -28.08 26.65 -4.94
CA LYS A 248 -28.31 25.86 -3.74
C LYS A 248 -29.33 24.76 -4.02
N ILE A 249 -29.22 23.65 -3.34
CA ILE A 249 -30.19 22.55 -3.33
C ILE A 249 -30.66 22.34 -1.89
N THR A 250 -31.96 22.21 -1.66
CA THR A 250 -32.49 21.90 -0.33
C THR A 250 -33.28 20.59 -0.38
N LEU A 251 -32.97 19.70 0.56
CA LEU A 251 -33.80 18.54 0.89
C LEU A 251 -34.81 18.98 1.93
N PRO A 252 -36.10 19.01 1.58
CA PRO A 252 -37.09 19.44 2.53
C PRO A 252 -37.36 18.38 3.61
N ALA A 253 -37.87 18.84 4.76
CA ALA A 253 -38.23 17.99 5.87
C ALA A 253 -39.21 16.87 5.49
N GLY A 254 -39.02 15.68 6.05
CA GLY A 254 -39.96 14.56 5.94
C GLY A 254 -39.96 13.82 4.60
N THR A 255 -39.04 14.15 3.66
CA THR A 255 -38.96 13.42 2.38
C THR A 255 -37.54 13.37 1.80
N THR A 256 -37.20 12.23 1.19
CA THR A 256 -35.98 12.03 0.42
C THR A 256 -36.22 11.89 -1.08
N ARG A 257 -37.48 12.02 -1.52
CA ARG A 257 -37.90 11.80 -2.93
C ARG A 257 -38.05 13.09 -3.73
N GLN A 258 -37.85 14.24 -3.11
CA GLN A 258 -37.91 15.53 -3.78
C GLN A 258 -36.77 16.43 -3.32
N ILE A 259 -36.38 17.34 -4.20
CA ILE A 259 -35.39 18.39 -3.91
C ILE A 259 -35.96 19.74 -4.35
N TYR A 260 -35.53 20.79 -3.68
CA TYR A 260 -35.77 22.17 -4.09
C TYR A 260 -34.45 22.73 -4.63
N VAL A 261 -34.46 23.15 -5.88
CA VAL A 261 -33.29 23.72 -6.56
C VAL A 261 -33.47 25.22 -6.67
N TRP A 262 -32.48 25.94 -6.18
CA TRP A 262 -32.39 27.38 -6.29
C TRP A 262 -31.41 27.72 -7.42
N PHE A 263 -31.83 28.58 -8.33
CA PHE A 263 -31.01 29.02 -9.44
C PHE A 263 -30.55 30.46 -9.24
N THR A 264 -29.35 30.78 -9.73
CA THR A 264 -28.86 32.17 -9.71
C THR A 264 -29.76 33.06 -10.53
N GLY A 265 -30.22 34.17 -9.92
CA GLY A 265 -31.14 35.11 -10.58
C GLY A 265 -32.62 34.69 -10.59
N VAL A 266 -32.99 33.61 -9.85
CA VAL A 266 -34.37 33.18 -9.66
C VAL A 266 -34.68 33.20 -8.17
N GLU A 267 -35.69 33.97 -7.78
CA GLU A 267 -36.01 34.26 -6.38
C GLU A 267 -36.84 33.17 -5.68
N TYR A 268 -37.24 32.14 -6.40
CA TYR A 268 -38.07 31.05 -5.91
C TYR A 268 -37.49 29.70 -6.16
N PRO A 269 -37.77 28.70 -5.28
CA PRO A 269 -37.30 27.34 -5.47
C PRO A 269 -38.08 26.59 -6.54
N VAL A 270 -37.39 25.72 -7.25
CA VAL A 270 -37.98 24.79 -8.20
C VAL A 270 -37.95 23.36 -7.61
N LYS A 271 -39.12 22.72 -7.55
CA LYS A 271 -39.33 21.40 -6.99
C LYS A 271 -39.11 20.33 -8.04
N PHE A 272 -38.15 19.42 -7.78
CA PHE A 272 -37.82 18.26 -8.59
C PHE A 272 -38.17 16.97 -7.85
N SER A 273 -38.57 15.94 -8.58
CA SER A 273 -38.70 14.56 -8.06
C SER A 273 -37.46 13.74 -8.39
N VAL A 274 -36.92 13.04 -7.40
CA VAL A 274 -35.78 12.11 -7.60
C VAL A 274 -36.17 10.92 -8.45
N ASP A 275 -37.45 10.57 -8.50
CA ASP A 275 -38.00 9.42 -9.22
C ASP A 275 -38.19 9.68 -10.73
N ARG A 276 -37.99 10.91 -11.20
CA ARG A 276 -38.14 11.27 -12.61
C ARG A 276 -36.82 11.64 -13.27
N SER A 277 -36.81 11.59 -14.59
CA SER A 277 -35.63 12.01 -15.37
C SER A 277 -35.26 13.48 -15.05
N ALA A 278 -34.02 13.66 -14.58
CA ALA A 278 -33.45 14.95 -14.29
C ALA A 278 -33.44 15.87 -15.53
N GLY A 279 -33.15 15.29 -16.71
CA GLY A 279 -33.11 16.04 -17.98
C GLY A 279 -34.43 16.62 -18.37
N LEU A 280 -35.52 15.82 -18.35
CA LEU A 280 -36.87 16.27 -18.70
C LEU A 280 -37.36 17.35 -17.73
N GLN A 281 -37.18 17.15 -16.43
CA GLN A 281 -37.55 18.14 -15.42
C GLN A 281 -36.77 19.47 -15.57
N SER A 282 -35.48 19.35 -15.96
CA SER A 282 -34.65 20.55 -16.18
C SER A 282 -35.11 21.35 -17.40
N GLU A 283 -35.59 20.67 -18.45
CA GLU A 283 -36.16 21.30 -19.62
C GLU A 283 -37.53 22.00 -19.26
N ASP A 284 -38.40 21.27 -18.53
CA ASP A 284 -39.66 21.82 -18.06
C ASP A 284 -39.43 23.06 -17.16
N ALA A 285 -38.43 22.98 -16.26
CA ALA A 285 -38.04 24.10 -15.40
C ALA A 285 -37.54 25.29 -16.21
N ALA A 286 -36.67 25.08 -17.18
CA ALA A 286 -36.10 26.15 -18.00
C ALA A 286 -37.16 26.85 -18.85
N ARG A 287 -38.12 26.11 -19.38
CA ARG A 287 -39.28 26.67 -20.12
C ARG A 287 -40.18 27.51 -19.20
N ALA A 288 -40.52 26.96 -18.04
CA ALA A 288 -41.37 27.63 -17.08
C ALA A 288 -40.74 28.90 -16.50
N ILE A 289 -39.43 28.84 -16.14
CA ILE A 289 -38.71 30.01 -15.64
C ILE A 289 -38.72 31.15 -16.68
N ARG A 290 -38.46 30.85 -17.96
CA ARG A 290 -38.49 31.84 -19.04
C ARG A 290 -39.87 32.43 -19.20
N TYR A 291 -40.93 31.59 -19.17
CA TYR A 291 -42.30 32.04 -19.24
C TYR A 291 -42.66 33.02 -18.10
N LEU A 292 -42.33 32.64 -16.86
CA LEU A 292 -42.59 33.45 -15.67
C LEU A 292 -41.82 34.77 -15.72
N ALA A 293 -40.57 34.76 -16.17
CA ALA A 293 -39.76 35.97 -16.33
C ALA A 293 -40.35 36.91 -17.39
N GLN A 294 -40.82 36.40 -18.54
CA GLN A 294 -41.46 37.19 -19.59
C GLN A 294 -42.77 37.84 -19.17
N HIS A 295 -43.50 37.18 -18.24
CA HIS A 295 -44.76 37.67 -17.75
C HIS A 295 -44.64 38.42 -16.41
N HIS A 296 -43.42 38.67 -15.93
CA HIS A 296 -43.13 39.32 -14.64
C HIS A 296 -43.84 38.69 -13.44
N ILE A 297 -43.95 37.34 -13.47
CA ILE A 297 -44.57 36.56 -12.41
C ILE A 297 -43.51 36.02 -11.47
N THR A 298 -43.56 36.36 -10.17
CA THR A 298 -42.67 35.84 -9.13
C THR A 298 -43.48 34.93 -8.19
N PRO A 299 -43.51 33.62 -8.41
CA PRO A 299 -44.25 32.69 -7.58
C PRO A 299 -43.50 32.37 -6.27
N LYS A 300 -44.19 31.77 -5.29
CA LYS A 300 -43.58 31.24 -4.08
C LYS A 300 -42.71 29.99 -4.38
N TYR A 301 -43.10 29.22 -5.37
CA TYR A 301 -42.33 28.05 -5.87
C TYR A 301 -42.80 27.66 -7.27
N LEU A 302 -41.97 26.97 -7.99
CA LEU A 302 -42.27 26.31 -9.26
C LEU A 302 -42.15 24.77 -9.07
N ASP A 303 -43.16 24.01 -9.50
CA ASP A 303 -43.22 22.56 -9.36
C ASP A 303 -43.19 21.89 -10.73
N VAL A 304 -42.11 21.17 -11.04
CA VAL A 304 -41.89 20.44 -12.30
C VAL A 304 -41.90 18.92 -12.10
N ARG A 305 -42.42 18.45 -10.99
CA ARG A 305 -42.45 17.00 -10.67
C ARG A 305 -43.44 16.22 -11.54
N VAL A 306 -44.38 16.86 -12.19
CA VAL A 306 -45.32 16.24 -13.12
C VAL A 306 -44.80 16.41 -14.55
N SER A 307 -44.85 15.35 -15.35
CA SER A 307 -44.32 15.36 -16.72
C SER A 307 -45.10 16.33 -17.62
N GLY A 308 -44.37 17.17 -18.35
CA GLY A 308 -44.95 18.13 -19.29
C GLY A 308 -45.84 19.21 -18.67
N ARG A 309 -45.83 19.35 -17.35
CA ARG A 309 -46.59 20.37 -16.63
C ARG A 309 -45.68 21.07 -15.61
N ALA A 310 -45.80 22.38 -15.58
CA ALA A 310 -45.21 23.20 -14.56
C ALA A 310 -46.32 23.92 -13.78
N ALA A 311 -46.41 23.68 -12.48
CA ALA A 311 -47.36 24.36 -11.61
C ALA A 311 -46.59 25.36 -10.75
N TYR A 312 -47.20 26.52 -10.52
CA TYR A 312 -46.60 27.54 -9.67
C TYR A 312 -47.68 28.15 -8.71
N ARG A 313 -47.24 28.68 -7.61
CA ARG A 313 -48.12 29.28 -6.60
C ARG A 313 -47.53 30.58 -6.09
#